data_f770a68bfd8bca23906a36566a6e2be3
#
_entry.id   f770a68bfd8bca23906a36566a6e2be3
#
_cell.length_a   1.000
_cell.length_b   1.000
_cell.length_c   1.000
_cell.angle_alpha   90.00
_cell.angle_beta   90.00
_cell.angle_gamma   90.00
#
_symmetry.space_group_name_H-M   'P 1'
#
loop_
_entity.id
_entity.type
_entity.pdbx_description
1 polymer ?
#
loop_
_entity_poly.entity_id
_entity_poly.type
_entity_poly.pdbx_seq_one_letter_code
_entity_poly.pdbx_strand_id
1 'polypeptide(L)'
;FLCLSYNIELRESVIHDSINTPNVTFLDAVAASSAAPMYFPTYQMQDKSWMVDGSVVTNNPTLIGYHYAKKILENENIKILSIGSGHNKNKISGENSTKWGGVGWLRNDIIGMLLDSEIHNEISESFFDDNYLRINSPLGKVNKLLDDDSDENLERIHLMGMEWWSEFGEKTLKFIEN
;
A
#
# COMPACT_ATOMS: atom_id res chain seq x y z
N PHE A 1 3.23 15.64 -4.34
CA PHE A 1 3.16 14.25 -4.81
C PHE A 1 4.40 13.48 -4.41
N LEU A 2 4.20 12.27 -3.91
CA LEU A 2 5.25 11.31 -3.59
C LEU A 2 4.75 9.91 -3.92
N CYS A 3 5.58 9.07 -4.54
CA CYS A 3 5.36 7.64 -4.59
C CYS A 3 6.67 6.86 -4.44
N LEU A 4 6.55 5.57 -4.13
CA LEU A 4 7.66 4.68 -3.81
C LEU A 4 7.77 3.60 -4.87
N SER A 5 8.99 3.28 -5.29
CA SER A 5 9.31 2.10 -6.08
C SER A 5 10.58 1.42 -5.56
N TYR A 6 10.94 0.29 -6.12
CA TYR A 6 12.16 -0.43 -5.79
C TYR A 6 13.00 -0.69 -7.02
N ASN A 7 14.26 -0.21 -7.01
CA ASN A 7 15.22 -0.49 -8.07
C ASN A 7 15.80 -1.89 -7.87
N ILE A 8 15.53 -2.80 -8.80
CA ILE A 8 15.93 -4.21 -8.69
C ILE A 8 17.40 -4.45 -8.98
N GLU A 9 18.05 -3.56 -9.74
CA GLU A 9 19.47 -3.68 -10.09
C GLU A 9 20.37 -3.14 -8.96
N LEU A 10 20.01 -1.98 -8.39
CA LEU A 10 20.72 -1.39 -7.26
C LEU A 10 20.28 -1.97 -5.91
N ARG A 11 19.14 -2.67 -5.86
CA ARG A 11 18.54 -3.26 -4.66
C ARG A 11 18.24 -2.22 -3.58
N GLU A 12 17.67 -1.11 -3.99
CA GLU A 12 17.33 0.01 -3.11
C GLU A 12 15.93 0.57 -3.38
N SER A 13 15.32 1.13 -2.34
CA SER A 13 14.06 1.86 -2.47
C SER A 13 14.30 3.24 -3.10
N VAL A 14 13.39 3.64 -3.98
CA VAL A 14 13.42 4.92 -4.66
C VAL A 14 12.15 5.70 -4.35
N ILE A 15 12.32 6.92 -3.84
CA ILE A 15 11.22 7.86 -3.63
C ILE A 15 11.18 8.79 -4.85
N HIS A 16 10.05 8.80 -5.53
CA HIS A 16 9.77 9.74 -6.61
C HIS A 16 8.92 10.88 -6.05
N ASP A 17 9.42 12.09 -6.13
CA ASP A 17 8.73 13.28 -5.64
C ASP A 17 9.01 14.50 -6.53
N SER A 18 8.18 15.53 -6.39
CA SER A 18 8.26 16.74 -7.21
C SER A 18 9.45 17.65 -6.89
N ILE A 19 10.17 17.41 -5.81
CA ILE A 19 11.29 18.24 -5.34
C ILE A 19 12.63 17.62 -5.71
N ASN A 20 12.84 16.35 -5.28
CA ASN A 20 14.14 15.66 -5.43
C ASN A 20 14.28 14.94 -6.78
N THR A 21 13.16 14.59 -7.43
CA THR A 21 13.14 13.91 -8.73
C THR A 21 12.32 14.69 -9.78
N PRO A 22 12.55 15.99 -9.98
CA PRO A 22 11.69 16.86 -10.81
C PRO A 22 11.66 16.48 -12.30
N ASN A 23 12.63 15.70 -12.77
CA ASN A 23 12.72 15.22 -14.16
C ASN A 23 11.97 13.91 -14.39
N VAL A 24 11.51 13.23 -13.33
CA VAL A 24 10.68 12.03 -13.45
C VAL A 24 9.25 12.47 -13.72
N THR A 25 8.67 11.95 -14.80
CA THR A 25 7.27 12.26 -15.10
C THR A 25 6.33 11.59 -14.09
N PHE A 26 5.16 12.19 -13.87
CA PHE A 26 4.12 11.59 -13.05
C PHE A 26 3.74 10.19 -13.54
N LEU A 27 3.68 10.00 -14.85
CA LEU A 27 3.39 8.71 -15.47
C LEU A 27 4.46 7.66 -15.12
N ASP A 28 5.74 7.99 -15.28
CA ASP A 28 6.84 7.07 -14.95
C ASP A 28 6.84 6.70 -13.47
N ALA A 29 6.67 7.70 -12.59
CA ALA A 29 6.65 7.48 -11.16
C ALA A 29 5.49 6.56 -10.73
N VAL A 30 4.28 6.79 -11.25
CA VAL A 30 3.10 5.96 -10.95
C VAL A 30 3.24 4.57 -11.55
N ALA A 31 3.69 4.44 -12.80
CA ALA A 31 3.90 3.15 -13.45
C ALA A 31 4.95 2.30 -12.72
N ALA A 32 6.06 2.91 -12.28
CA ALA A 32 7.08 2.25 -11.48
C ALA A 32 6.54 1.79 -10.12
N SER A 33 5.77 2.69 -9.45
CA SER A 33 5.19 2.42 -8.12
C SER A 33 4.09 1.36 -8.12
N SER A 34 3.46 1.09 -9.25
CA SER A 34 2.38 0.11 -9.39
C SER A 34 2.78 -1.17 -10.14
N ALA A 35 4.07 -1.33 -10.48
CA ALA A 35 4.59 -2.53 -11.15
C ALA A 35 4.74 -3.70 -10.17
N ALA A 36 3.62 -4.17 -9.60
CA ALA A 36 3.60 -5.23 -8.59
C ALA A 36 4.13 -6.55 -9.16
N PRO A 37 5.18 -7.13 -8.56
CA PRO A 37 5.72 -8.43 -8.98
C PRO A 37 4.63 -9.49 -9.00
N MET A 38 4.70 -10.40 -9.98
CA MET A 38 3.73 -11.46 -10.31
C MET A 38 2.51 -11.00 -11.10
N TYR A 39 2.08 -9.76 -11.00
CA TYR A 39 0.93 -9.20 -11.73
C TYR A 39 1.36 -8.39 -12.95
N PHE A 40 2.44 -7.63 -12.81
CA PHE A 40 2.93 -6.75 -13.86
C PHE A 40 4.42 -7.02 -14.15
N PRO A 41 4.86 -6.75 -15.40
CA PRO A 41 6.28 -6.76 -15.72
C PRO A 41 7.00 -5.61 -14.98
N THR A 42 8.30 -5.77 -14.77
CA THR A 42 9.15 -4.68 -14.29
C THR A 42 9.06 -3.47 -15.22
N TYR A 43 9.03 -2.27 -14.63
CA TYR A 43 8.94 -1.02 -15.39
C TYR A 43 10.34 -0.45 -15.66
N GLN A 44 10.62 -0.13 -16.93
CA GLN A 44 11.87 0.56 -17.27
C GLN A 44 11.64 2.06 -17.31
N MET A 45 12.34 2.78 -16.45
CA MET A 45 12.36 4.23 -16.41
C MET A 45 13.07 4.84 -17.65
N GLN A 46 12.92 6.13 -17.88
CA GLN A 46 13.59 6.84 -18.98
C GLN A 46 15.13 6.82 -18.87
N ASP A 47 15.66 6.81 -17.65
CA ASP A 47 17.09 6.67 -17.35
C ASP A 47 17.63 5.24 -17.50
N LYS A 48 16.78 4.31 -17.95
CA LYS A 48 17.04 2.87 -18.14
C LYS A 48 17.10 2.04 -16.86
N SER A 49 16.89 2.59 -15.70
CA SER A 49 16.75 1.81 -14.47
C SER A 49 15.47 0.95 -14.47
N TRP A 50 15.51 -0.19 -13.78
CA TRP A 50 14.42 -1.15 -13.71
C TRP A 50 13.77 -1.14 -12.34
N MET A 51 12.46 -0.88 -12.32
CA MET A 51 11.68 -0.69 -11.11
C MET A 51 10.59 -1.75 -10.96
N VAL A 52 10.27 -2.04 -9.71
CA VAL A 52 9.06 -2.74 -9.29
C VAL A 52 8.34 -1.91 -8.22
N ASP A 53 7.11 -2.30 -7.91
CA ASP A 53 6.24 -1.67 -6.93
C ASP A 53 6.95 -1.44 -5.59
N GLY A 54 6.73 -0.27 -5.02
CA GLY A 54 7.25 0.10 -3.70
C GLY A 54 6.69 -0.70 -2.53
N SER A 55 5.60 -1.45 -2.73
CA SER A 55 5.03 -2.35 -1.73
C SER A 55 6.00 -3.45 -1.27
N VAL A 56 7.01 -3.81 -2.08
CA VAL A 56 8.10 -4.73 -1.67
C VAL A 56 8.93 -4.18 -0.51
N VAL A 57 8.89 -2.87 -0.29
CA VAL A 57 9.56 -2.17 0.82
C VAL A 57 8.58 -1.89 1.94
N THR A 58 7.46 -1.27 1.61
CA THR A 58 6.37 -0.98 2.55
C THR A 58 5.05 -0.81 1.82
N ASN A 59 4.05 -1.57 2.23
CA ASN A 59 2.68 -1.44 1.71
C ASN A 59 1.91 -0.28 2.36
N ASN A 60 2.35 0.20 3.51
CA ASN A 60 1.82 1.40 4.17
C ASN A 60 2.90 2.49 4.23
N PRO A 61 2.88 3.49 3.32
CA PRO A 61 3.90 4.52 3.23
C PRO A 61 3.72 5.69 4.22
N THR A 62 2.86 5.55 5.24
CA THR A 62 2.53 6.61 6.21
C THR A 62 3.76 7.28 6.81
N LEU A 63 4.71 6.48 7.32
CA LEU A 63 5.93 7.02 7.96
C LEU A 63 6.85 7.71 6.96
N ILE A 64 6.91 7.23 5.73
CA ILE A 64 7.68 7.85 4.65
C ILE A 64 7.05 9.19 4.29
N GLY A 65 5.73 9.24 4.11
CA GLY A 65 5.00 10.48 3.82
C GLY A 65 5.14 11.52 4.94
N TYR A 66 5.06 11.08 6.19
CA TYR A 66 5.30 11.94 7.36
C TYR A 66 6.72 12.50 7.36
N HIS A 67 7.74 11.64 7.19
CA HIS A 67 9.13 12.09 7.13
C HIS A 67 9.35 13.12 6.02
N TYR A 68 8.77 12.87 4.84
CA TYR A 68 8.84 13.80 3.72
C TYR A 68 8.19 15.15 4.06
N ALA A 69 6.97 15.14 4.59
CA ALA A 69 6.27 16.36 4.97
C ALA A 69 7.03 17.16 6.02
N LYS A 70 7.60 16.49 7.03
CA LYS A 70 8.34 17.15 8.12
C LYS A 70 9.71 17.69 7.68
N LYS A 71 10.46 16.92 6.88
CA LYS A 71 11.86 17.24 6.55
C LYS A 71 12.02 18.01 5.25
N ILE A 72 11.18 17.75 4.28
CA ILE A 72 11.30 18.31 2.91
C ILE A 72 10.38 19.50 2.73
N LEU A 73 9.15 19.43 3.24
CA LEU A 73 8.18 20.53 3.20
C LEU A 73 8.23 21.42 4.44
N GLU A 74 9.06 21.08 5.43
CA GLU A 74 9.24 21.82 6.70
C GLU A 74 7.90 22.10 7.43
N ASN A 75 6.93 21.15 7.27
CA ASN A 75 5.61 21.30 7.87
C ASN A 75 5.61 20.72 9.30
N GLU A 76 5.20 21.53 10.27
CA GLU A 76 5.11 21.15 11.69
C GLU A 76 3.71 20.63 12.07
N ASN A 77 2.66 21.08 11.38
CA ASN A 77 1.27 20.71 11.65
C ASN A 77 0.81 19.67 10.60
N ILE A 78 1.10 18.40 10.89
CA ILE A 78 0.81 17.30 9.98
C ILE A 78 -0.34 16.46 10.52
N LYS A 79 -1.41 16.33 9.73
CA LYS A 79 -2.46 15.33 9.91
C LYS A 79 -2.34 14.29 8.83
N ILE A 80 -2.60 13.04 9.17
CA ILE A 80 -2.41 11.91 8.27
C ILE A 80 -3.70 11.12 8.13
N LEU A 81 -4.29 11.16 6.95
CA LEU A 81 -5.35 10.25 6.55
C LEU A 81 -4.74 9.10 5.74
N SER A 82 -4.72 7.92 6.32
CA SER A 82 -4.18 6.70 5.69
C SER A 82 -5.32 5.83 5.20
N ILE A 83 -5.36 5.57 3.88
CA ILE A 83 -6.41 4.77 3.25
C ILE A 83 -5.80 3.50 2.70
N GLY A 84 -6.26 2.34 3.19
CA GLY A 84 -5.88 1.02 2.69
C GLY A 84 -6.82 0.51 1.60
N SER A 85 -6.45 -0.60 1.00
CA SER A 85 -7.23 -1.31 -0.02
C SER A 85 -7.97 -2.55 0.52
N GLY A 86 -7.99 -2.72 1.83
CA GLY A 86 -8.51 -3.90 2.51
C GLY A 86 -7.42 -4.88 2.92
N HIS A 87 -7.74 -5.77 3.85
CA HIS A 87 -6.82 -6.81 4.29
C HIS A 87 -7.51 -8.17 4.35
N ASN A 88 -6.73 -9.24 4.15
CA ASN A 88 -7.21 -10.60 4.20
C ASN A 88 -6.95 -11.20 5.59
N LYS A 89 -8.03 -11.63 6.28
CA LYS A 89 -7.93 -12.31 7.59
C LYS A 89 -8.04 -13.83 7.51
N ASN A 90 -7.87 -14.43 6.34
CA ASN A 90 -7.92 -15.87 6.19
C ASN A 90 -6.78 -16.54 6.95
N LYS A 91 -7.15 -17.47 7.81
CA LYS A 91 -6.17 -18.20 8.64
C LYS A 91 -5.43 -19.24 7.81
N ILE A 92 -4.13 -19.27 7.96
CA ILE A 92 -3.28 -20.33 7.44
C ILE A 92 -3.13 -21.41 8.51
N SER A 93 -3.26 -22.68 8.11
CA SER A 93 -3.06 -23.80 9.03
C SER A 93 -1.59 -23.97 9.37
N GLY A 94 -1.23 -23.73 10.64
CA GLY A 94 0.13 -23.96 11.13
C GLY A 94 0.58 -25.42 10.96
N GLU A 95 -0.31 -26.38 11.21
CA GLU A 95 0.01 -27.82 11.04
C GLU A 95 0.34 -28.17 9.58
N ASN A 96 -0.47 -27.69 8.64
CA ASN A 96 -0.22 -27.94 7.21
C ASN A 96 1.07 -27.25 6.73
N SER A 97 1.38 -26.08 7.25
CA SER A 97 2.55 -25.29 6.84
C SER A 97 3.88 -25.97 7.15
N THR A 98 3.94 -26.87 8.14
CA THR A 98 5.15 -27.64 8.48
C THR A 98 5.71 -28.47 7.32
N LYS A 99 4.87 -28.78 6.33
CA LYS A 99 5.22 -29.60 5.15
C LYS A 99 5.50 -28.75 3.91
N TRP A 100 5.44 -27.43 4.02
CA TRP A 100 5.58 -26.54 2.87
C TRP A 100 7.05 -26.21 2.61
N GLY A 101 7.49 -26.39 1.34
CA GLY A 101 8.68 -25.75 0.78
C GLY A 101 8.31 -24.41 0.15
N GLY A 102 9.26 -23.76 -0.54
CA GLY A 102 9.04 -22.45 -1.16
C GLY A 102 7.80 -22.35 -2.04
N VAL A 103 7.53 -23.38 -2.88
CA VAL A 103 6.31 -23.45 -3.72
C VAL A 103 5.04 -23.56 -2.87
N GLY A 104 5.10 -24.30 -1.76
CA GLY A 104 3.97 -24.41 -0.82
C GLY A 104 3.62 -23.07 -0.22
N TRP A 105 4.60 -22.30 0.23
CA TRP A 105 4.41 -20.96 0.77
C TRP A 105 3.83 -19.99 -0.26
N LEU A 106 4.35 -19.99 -1.51
CA LEU A 106 3.80 -19.16 -2.59
C LEU A 106 2.33 -19.47 -2.88
N ARG A 107 1.96 -20.76 -2.90
CA ARG A 107 0.56 -21.17 -3.12
C ARG A 107 -0.38 -20.80 -1.99
N ASN A 108 0.16 -20.66 -0.79
CA ASN A 108 -0.61 -20.36 0.43
C ASN A 108 -0.42 -18.92 0.90
N ASP A 109 -0.17 -18.00 -0.04
CA ASP A 109 -0.30 -16.56 0.18
C ASP A 109 0.77 -15.92 1.08
N ILE A 110 2.01 -16.38 1.00
CA ILE A 110 3.11 -15.74 1.75
C ILE A 110 3.23 -14.25 1.42
N ILE A 111 2.96 -13.86 0.17
CA ILE A 111 3.06 -12.44 -0.25
C ILE A 111 1.94 -11.63 0.39
N GLY A 112 0.70 -12.12 0.38
CA GLY A 112 -0.40 -11.47 1.09
C GLY A 112 -0.08 -11.29 2.58
N MET A 113 0.46 -12.30 3.26
CA MET A 113 0.88 -12.18 4.66
C MET A 113 1.90 -11.06 4.89
N LEU A 114 2.86 -10.88 3.97
CA LEU A 114 3.88 -9.84 4.08
C LEU A 114 3.29 -8.45 3.84
N LEU A 115 2.33 -8.33 2.91
CA LEU A 115 1.67 -7.08 2.58
C LEU A 115 0.58 -6.68 3.58
N ASP A 116 -0.09 -7.65 4.20
CA ASP A 116 -1.18 -7.44 5.17
C ASP A 116 -0.69 -7.10 6.59
N SER A 117 0.60 -6.89 6.78
CA SER A 117 1.14 -6.54 8.09
C SER A 117 0.69 -5.13 8.51
N GLU A 118 -0.11 -5.06 9.57
CA GLU A 118 -0.61 -3.81 10.15
C GLU A 118 0.35 -3.17 11.16
N ILE A 119 1.57 -3.70 11.32
CA ILE A 119 2.54 -3.17 12.30
C ILE A 119 2.82 -1.67 12.09
N HIS A 120 2.90 -1.21 10.84
CA HIS A 120 3.11 0.20 10.54
C HIS A 120 1.90 1.06 10.94
N ASN A 121 0.68 0.50 10.88
CA ASN A 121 -0.52 1.16 11.35
C ASN A 121 -0.50 1.30 12.88
N GLU A 122 -0.23 0.22 13.61
CA GLU A 122 -0.15 0.21 15.07
C GLU A 122 0.89 1.21 15.58
N ILE A 123 2.08 1.27 14.94
CA ILE A 123 3.11 2.26 15.25
C ILE A 123 2.60 3.68 14.97
N SER A 124 1.96 3.90 13.84
CA SER A 124 1.45 5.22 13.44
C SER A 124 0.35 5.71 14.38
N GLU A 125 -0.60 4.86 14.77
CA GLU A 125 -1.64 5.16 15.74
C GLU A 125 -1.03 5.59 17.09
N SER A 126 -0.04 4.84 17.57
CA SER A 126 0.64 5.16 18.84
C SER A 126 1.51 6.42 18.79
N PHE A 127 2.01 6.78 17.60
CA PHE A 127 2.95 7.89 17.45
C PHE A 127 2.27 9.23 17.15
N PHE A 128 1.15 9.21 16.43
CA PHE A 128 0.48 10.40 15.95
C PHE A 128 -0.82 10.74 16.70
N ASP A 129 -1.33 9.80 17.51
CA ASP A 129 -2.56 9.95 18.29
C ASP A 129 -3.72 10.52 17.45
N ASP A 130 -4.32 11.64 17.88
CA ASP A 130 -5.45 12.29 17.22
C ASP A 130 -5.12 12.88 15.82
N ASN A 131 -3.84 12.94 15.44
CA ASN A 131 -3.42 13.42 14.13
C ASN A 131 -3.34 12.29 13.07
N TYR A 132 -3.77 11.09 13.40
CA TYR A 132 -3.78 9.96 12.51
C TYR A 132 -5.18 9.33 12.40
N LEU A 133 -5.61 9.09 11.18
CA LEU A 133 -6.81 8.29 10.90
C LEU A 133 -6.51 7.25 9.84
N ARG A 134 -6.70 5.97 10.19
CA ARG A 134 -6.62 4.86 9.23
C ARG A 134 -8.01 4.41 8.82
N ILE A 135 -8.22 4.30 7.51
CA ILE A 135 -9.39 3.65 6.89
C ILE A 135 -8.89 2.37 6.25
N ASN A 136 -9.23 1.24 6.85
CA ASN A 136 -8.92 -0.08 6.33
C ASN A 136 -9.79 -1.13 7.05
N SER A 137 -10.38 -2.05 6.31
CA SER A 137 -11.24 -3.11 6.85
C SER A 137 -11.00 -4.43 6.10
N PRO A 138 -11.48 -5.57 6.63
CA PRO A 138 -11.39 -6.84 5.92
C PRO A 138 -12.04 -6.77 4.54
N LEU A 139 -11.42 -7.44 3.55
CA LEU A 139 -11.92 -7.54 2.17
C LEU A 139 -13.33 -8.19 2.07
N GLY A 140 -13.77 -8.93 3.10
CA GLY A 140 -15.07 -9.57 3.10
C GLY A 140 -15.22 -10.56 1.94
N LYS A 141 -16.11 -10.24 0.99
CA LYS A 141 -16.39 -11.07 -0.19
C LYS A 141 -15.57 -10.68 -1.42
N VAL A 142 -14.81 -9.60 -1.36
CA VAL A 142 -13.96 -9.15 -2.46
C VAL A 142 -12.85 -10.17 -2.69
N ASN A 143 -12.58 -10.51 -3.95
CA ASN A 143 -11.44 -11.36 -4.29
C ASN A 143 -10.14 -10.59 -4.06
N LYS A 144 -9.19 -11.23 -3.42
CA LYS A 144 -7.88 -10.65 -3.13
C LYS A 144 -6.93 -10.56 -4.33
N LEU A 145 -7.25 -11.25 -5.44
CA LEU A 145 -6.44 -11.22 -6.65
C LEU A 145 -6.58 -9.87 -7.33
N LEU A 146 -5.45 -9.20 -7.60
CA LEU A 146 -5.41 -7.86 -8.20
C LEU A 146 -5.88 -7.85 -9.67
N ASP A 147 -5.88 -8.98 -10.33
CA ASP A 147 -6.27 -9.19 -11.73
C ASP A 147 -7.67 -9.76 -11.92
N ASP A 148 -8.48 -9.86 -10.86
CA ASP A 148 -9.89 -10.25 -10.98
C ASP A 148 -10.76 -9.04 -11.33
N ASP A 149 -10.92 -8.80 -12.64
CA ASP A 149 -11.74 -7.75 -13.23
C ASP A 149 -13.16 -8.22 -13.60
N SER A 150 -13.60 -9.36 -13.04
CA SER A 150 -14.98 -9.85 -13.26
C SER A 150 -16.01 -8.86 -12.76
N ASP A 151 -17.13 -8.74 -13.48
CA ASP A 151 -18.26 -7.87 -13.09
C ASP A 151 -18.72 -8.16 -11.66
N GLU A 152 -18.70 -9.42 -11.25
CA GLU A 152 -19.08 -9.83 -9.89
C GLU A 152 -18.09 -9.28 -8.84
N ASN A 153 -16.79 -9.30 -9.10
CA ASN A 153 -15.80 -8.78 -8.17
C ASN A 153 -15.82 -7.25 -8.15
N LEU A 154 -15.98 -6.61 -9.28
CA LEU A 154 -16.13 -5.15 -9.37
C LEU A 154 -17.34 -4.65 -8.57
N GLU A 155 -18.49 -5.34 -8.65
CA GLU A 155 -19.66 -5.02 -7.83
C GLU A 155 -19.38 -5.22 -6.33
N ARG A 156 -18.65 -6.27 -5.94
CA ARG A 156 -18.25 -6.50 -4.55
C ARG A 156 -17.35 -5.38 -4.03
N ILE A 157 -16.40 -4.90 -4.85
CA ILE A 157 -15.53 -3.76 -4.52
C ILE A 157 -16.37 -2.49 -4.33
N HIS A 158 -17.33 -2.23 -5.22
CA HIS A 158 -18.24 -1.10 -5.10
C HIS A 158 -19.04 -1.14 -3.78
N LEU A 159 -19.64 -2.28 -3.47
CA LEU A 159 -20.40 -2.47 -2.24
C LEU A 159 -19.51 -2.31 -1.00
N MET A 160 -18.30 -2.85 -1.01
CA MET A 160 -17.32 -2.66 0.06
C MET A 160 -17.02 -1.17 0.27
N GLY A 161 -16.83 -0.40 -0.80
CA GLY A 161 -16.64 1.05 -0.71
C GLY A 161 -17.82 1.78 -0.05
N MET A 162 -19.03 1.38 -0.36
CA MET A 162 -20.25 1.94 0.27
C MET A 162 -20.33 1.57 1.77
N GLU A 163 -20.01 0.33 2.13
CA GLU A 163 -19.93 -0.11 3.52
C GLU A 163 -18.89 0.67 4.30
N TRP A 164 -17.69 0.86 3.74
CA TRP A 164 -16.62 1.65 4.37
C TRP A 164 -17.02 3.12 4.54
N TRP A 165 -17.70 3.70 3.55
CA TRP A 165 -18.22 5.06 3.69
C TRP A 165 -19.24 5.16 4.83
N SER A 166 -20.13 4.17 4.97
CA SER A 166 -21.07 4.11 6.10
C SER A 166 -20.38 3.99 7.46
N GLU A 167 -19.26 3.27 7.51
CA GLU A 167 -18.49 3.03 8.77
C GLU A 167 -17.58 4.21 9.11
N PHE A 168 -16.84 4.73 8.14
CA PHE A 168 -15.77 5.71 8.38
C PHE A 168 -16.10 7.13 7.94
N GLY A 169 -17.13 7.36 7.14
CA GLY A 169 -17.36 8.62 6.45
C GLY A 169 -17.51 9.81 7.40
N GLU A 170 -18.36 9.71 8.43
CA GLU A 170 -18.53 10.79 9.40
C GLU A 170 -17.24 11.12 10.16
N LYS A 171 -16.52 10.08 10.59
CA LYS A 171 -15.23 10.23 11.27
C LYS A 171 -14.19 10.88 10.36
N THR A 172 -14.17 10.50 9.09
CA THR A 172 -13.27 11.07 8.08
C THR A 172 -13.55 12.55 7.84
N LEU A 173 -14.80 12.94 7.66
CA LEU A 173 -15.18 14.34 7.48
C LEU A 173 -14.75 15.17 8.69
N LYS A 174 -15.07 14.75 9.90
CA LYS A 174 -14.64 15.42 11.13
C LYS A 174 -13.11 15.54 11.24
N PHE A 175 -12.38 14.51 10.82
CA PHE A 175 -10.91 14.53 10.87
C PHE A 175 -10.31 15.54 9.89
N ILE A 176 -10.91 15.72 8.71
CA ILE A 176 -10.44 16.68 7.70
C ILE A 176 -10.81 18.13 8.05
N GLU A 177 -11.99 18.35 8.65
CA GLU A 177 -12.51 19.67 8.97
C GLU A 177 -11.82 20.32 10.18
N ASN A 178 -11.30 19.54 11.12
CA ASN A 178 -10.59 20.01 12.30
C ASN A 178 -9.12 20.30 12.01
#